data_0a7b392c6245397d69869576bd701873
#
_entry.id   0a7b392c6245397d69869576bd701873
#
_cell.length_a   1.000
_cell.length_b   1.000
_cell.length_c   1.000
_cell.angle_alpha   90.00
_cell.angle_beta   90.00
_cell.angle_gamma   90.00
#
_symmetry.space_group_name_H-M   'P 1'
#
loop_
_entity.id
_entity.type
_entity.pdbx_description
1 polymer ?
#
loop_
_entity_poly.entity_id
_entity_poly.type
_entity_poly.pdbx_seq_one_letter_code
_entity_poly.pdbx_strand_id
1 'polypeptide(L)'
;MYFRLTFEPQKGCVDLPLSYHHILQGFVYHLLDENPEYASFLHDTGFQAEARIFKMFVCGLLNGRYRVSDGQIRFLDTVSFEIRSPMAEFNGLLSKRFSEENVYQLGNNTIILSGLEIGDKEYLGNRIYVSMRSPLVLKKYMDVDGKSNTRYLTPQDDDFNELLNDNYRRKYLAAFGQEPTGKIWIDPNSWHRQKKYVTRFPGKTGEDILITGWLGDF
;
A
#
# COMPACT_ATOMS: atom_id res chain seq x y z
N MET A 1 -1.89 0.33 -13.56
CA MET A 1 -2.19 -1.11 -13.66
C MET A 1 -2.41 -1.69 -12.25
N TYR A 2 -3.20 -2.75 -12.10
CA TYR A 2 -3.36 -3.48 -10.86
C TYR A 2 -3.20 -4.99 -11.09
N PHE A 3 -2.75 -5.67 -10.02
CA PHE A 3 -2.68 -7.12 -9.91
C PHE A 3 -3.51 -7.52 -8.71
N ARG A 4 -4.57 -8.29 -8.91
CA ARG A 4 -5.33 -8.92 -7.84
C ARG A 4 -4.92 -10.37 -7.75
N LEU A 5 -4.34 -10.74 -6.62
CA LEU A 5 -3.71 -12.02 -6.37
C LEU A 5 -4.56 -12.81 -5.38
N THR A 6 -4.76 -14.08 -5.67
CA THR A 6 -5.37 -15.04 -4.74
C THR A 6 -4.41 -16.20 -4.57
N PHE A 7 -4.12 -16.53 -3.33
CA PHE A 7 -3.19 -17.59 -2.96
C PHE A 7 -3.88 -18.61 -2.07
N GLU A 8 -3.49 -19.86 -2.23
CA GLU A 8 -3.78 -20.95 -1.32
C GLU A 8 -2.55 -21.29 -0.49
N PRO A 9 -2.68 -21.60 0.80
CA PRO A 9 -1.56 -22.12 1.57
C PRO A 9 -1.16 -23.48 1.02
N GLN A 10 0.13 -23.73 0.86
CA GLN A 10 0.60 -25.07 0.46
C GLN A 10 0.24 -26.13 1.50
N LYS A 11 0.21 -25.73 2.78
CA LYS A 11 -0.17 -26.61 3.90
C LYS A 11 -0.99 -25.81 4.92
N GLY A 12 -2.15 -26.35 5.29
CA GLY A 12 -2.94 -25.87 6.42
C GLY A 12 -3.50 -24.47 6.23
N CYS A 13 -2.81 -23.45 6.72
CA CYS A 13 -3.27 -22.06 6.78
C CYS A 13 -2.09 -21.10 6.60
N VAL A 14 -2.37 -19.80 6.44
CA VAL A 14 -1.36 -18.74 6.41
C VAL A 14 -1.36 -18.03 7.76
N ASP A 15 -0.28 -18.17 8.51
CA ASP A 15 -0.07 -17.54 9.81
C ASP A 15 0.86 -16.34 9.70
N LEU A 16 0.39 -15.17 10.15
CA LEU A 16 1.14 -13.92 10.10
C LEU A 16 0.97 -13.15 11.42
N PRO A 17 1.94 -12.32 11.82
CA PRO A 17 1.72 -11.36 12.90
C PRO A 17 0.68 -10.33 12.47
N LEU A 18 -0.05 -9.73 13.42
CA LEU A 18 -1.00 -8.65 13.11
C LEU A 18 -0.35 -7.45 12.40
N SER A 19 0.95 -7.24 12.61
CA SER A 19 1.76 -6.22 11.94
C SER A 19 2.39 -6.68 10.62
N TYR A 20 1.72 -7.52 9.85
CA TYR A 20 2.24 -8.20 8.65
C TYR A 20 2.61 -7.27 7.47
N HIS A 21 2.37 -5.98 7.55
CA HIS A 21 2.61 -5.05 6.43
C HIS A 21 4.05 -5.04 5.92
N HIS A 22 5.03 -5.18 6.81
CA HIS A 22 6.43 -5.30 6.44
C HIS A 22 6.73 -6.61 5.69
N ILE A 23 6.00 -7.68 6.02
CA ILE A 23 6.10 -8.97 5.32
C ILE A 23 5.53 -8.85 3.90
N LEU A 24 4.39 -8.17 3.73
CA LEU A 24 3.84 -7.86 2.39
C LEU A 24 4.80 -7.00 1.57
N GLN A 25 5.42 -6.02 2.18
CA GLN A 25 6.41 -5.17 1.50
C GLN A 25 7.61 -6.01 1.07
N GLY A 26 8.16 -6.86 1.94
CA GLY A 26 9.22 -7.81 1.62
C GLY A 26 8.83 -8.76 0.48
N PHE A 27 7.60 -9.29 0.52
CA PHE A 27 7.06 -10.12 -0.55
C PHE A 27 7.11 -9.41 -1.91
N VAL A 28 6.69 -8.13 -1.97
CA VAL A 28 6.74 -7.38 -3.23
C VAL A 28 8.17 -7.17 -3.72
N TYR A 29 9.14 -6.93 -2.83
CA TYR A 29 10.55 -6.83 -3.24
C TYR A 29 11.07 -8.15 -3.81
N HIS A 30 10.71 -9.29 -3.22
CA HIS A 30 11.08 -10.62 -3.78
C HIS A 30 10.46 -10.90 -5.15
N LEU A 31 9.31 -10.32 -5.46
CA LEU A 31 8.75 -10.42 -6.83
C LEU A 31 9.61 -9.70 -7.88
N LEU A 32 10.50 -8.80 -7.46
CA LEU A 32 11.39 -8.02 -8.32
C LEU A 32 12.81 -8.59 -8.42
N ASP A 33 13.10 -9.74 -7.80
CA ASP A 33 14.45 -10.34 -7.72
C ASP A 33 15.08 -10.63 -9.07
N GLU A 34 14.30 -10.75 -10.14
CA GLU A 34 14.81 -10.89 -11.51
C GLU A 34 15.54 -9.64 -12.02
N ASN A 35 15.25 -8.48 -11.45
CA ASN A 35 15.99 -7.25 -11.70
C ASN A 35 16.52 -6.67 -10.38
N PRO A 36 17.67 -7.18 -9.87
CA PRO A 36 18.22 -6.77 -8.59
C PRO A 36 18.55 -5.26 -8.53
N GLU A 37 18.90 -4.65 -9.66
CA GLU A 37 19.20 -3.21 -9.75
C GLU A 37 17.93 -2.40 -9.48
N TYR A 38 16.82 -2.76 -10.11
CA TYR A 38 15.54 -2.11 -9.89
C TYR A 38 14.99 -2.37 -8.50
N ALA A 39 15.12 -3.59 -7.97
CA ALA A 39 14.75 -3.93 -6.62
C ALA A 39 15.53 -3.09 -5.58
N SER A 40 16.87 -2.98 -5.73
CA SER A 40 17.71 -2.12 -4.89
C SER A 40 17.38 -0.64 -5.04
N PHE A 41 17.15 -0.18 -6.27
CA PHE A 41 16.70 1.19 -6.51
C PHE A 41 15.41 1.49 -5.73
N LEU A 42 14.39 0.63 -5.86
CA LEU A 42 13.14 0.82 -5.12
C LEU A 42 13.34 0.73 -3.61
N HIS A 43 14.18 -0.19 -3.14
CA HIS A 43 14.40 -0.39 -1.70
C HIS A 43 15.16 0.79 -1.08
N ASP A 44 16.26 1.20 -1.67
CA ASP A 44 17.21 2.13 -1.07
C ASP A 44 16.96 3.58 -1.49
N THR A 45 16.84 3.83 -2.77
CA THR A 45 16.74 5.17 -3.37
C THR A 45 15.30 5.58 -3.60
N GLY A 46 14.55 4.82 -4.42
CA GLY A 46 13.19 5.15 -4.85
C GLY A 46 13.11 6.40 -5.73
N PHE A 47 11.87 6.78 -6.05
CA PHE A 47 11.56 7.97 -6.84
C PHE A 47 11.58 9.22 -5.95
N GLN A 48 12.28 10.26 -6.34
CA GLN A 48 12.49 11.44 -5.51
C GLN A 48 11.79 12.67 -6.09
N ALA A 49 11.13 13.42 -5.21
CA ALA A 49 10.72 14.78 -5.48
C ALA A 49 10.94 15.62 -4.22
N GLU A 50 11.66 16.72 -4.37
CA GLU A 50 12.08 17.57 -3.26
C GLU A 50 12.83 16.72 -2.20
N ALA A 51 12.46 16.84 -0.92
CA ALA A 51 13.03 16.05 0.18
C ALA A 51 12.28 14.71 0.44
N ARG A 52 11.43 14.25 -0.49
CA ARG A 52 10.59 13.07 -0.33
C ARG A 52 11.00 11.94 -1.26
N ILE A 53 10.95 10.72 -0.73
CA ILE A 53 11.21 9.47 -1.47
C ILE A 53 9.92 8.67 -1.54
N PHE A 54 9.60 8.15 -2.72
CA PHE A 54 8.40 7.35 -2.98
C PHE A 54 8.78 6.01 -3.63
N LYS A 55 8.09 4.96 -3.23
CA LYS A 55 8.31 3.61 -3.81
C LYS A 55 7.41 3.31 -5.00
N MET A 56 6.42 4.17 -5.27
CA MET A 56 5.47 4.14 -6.41
C MET A 56 4.71 2.81 -6.56
N PHE A 57 4.52 2.08 -5.49
CA PHE A 57 3.58 0.98 -5.43
C PHE A 57 2.79 1.01 -4.11
N VAL A 58 1.65 0.36 -4.11
CA VAL A 58 0.81 0.15 -2.93
C VAL A 58 0.32 -1.29 -2.89
N CYS A 59 0.19 -1.83 -1.68
CA CYS A 59 -0.43 -3.12 -1.42
C CYS A 59 -1.72 -2.91 -0.64
N GLY A 60 -2.77 -3.59 -1.07
CA GLY A 60 -4.00 -3.70 -0.29
C GLY A 60 -3.79 -4.52 0.97
N LEU A 61 -4.78 -4.44 1.88
CA LEU A 61 -4.84 -5.35 3.02
C LEU A 61 -5.13 -6.78 2.54
N LEU A 62 -4.62 -7.76 3.30
CA LEU A 62 -4.97 -9.16 3.08
C LEU A 62 -6.46 -9.39 3.36
N ASN A 63 -7.12 -10.10 2.47
CA ASN A 63 -8.51 -10.50 2.57
C ASN A 63 -8.61 -12.03 2.54
N GLY A 64 -9.55 -12.57 3.31
CA GLY A 64 -9.79 -13.99 3.43
C GLY A 64 -10.56 -14.30 4.69
N ARG A 65 -10.91 -15.54 4.92
CA ARG A 65 -11.51 -16.01 6.15
C ARG A 65 -10.41 -16.21 7.19
N TYR A 66 -10.44 -15.47 8.29
CA TYR A 66 -9.37 -15.50 9.29
C TYR A 66 -9.86 -15.60 10.72
N ARG A 67 -8.93 -15.95 11.61
CA ARG A 67 -9.06 -15.84 13.07
C ARG A 67 -7.89 -15.03 13.61
N VAL A 68 -8.11 -14.35 14.72
CA VAL A 68 -7.08 -13.58 15.42
C VAL A 68 -6.94 -14.15 16.84
N SER A 69 -5.72 -14.51 17.22
CA SER A 69 -5.37 -14.92 18.60
C SER A 69 -3.87 -14.62 18.84
N ASP A 70 -3.55 -14.27 20.05
CA ASP A 70 -2.16 -14.13 20.56
C ASP A 70 -1.26 -13.24 19.66
N GLY A 71 -1.81 -12.13 19.15
CA GLY A 71 -1.07 -11.22 18.29
C GLY A 71 -0.84 -11.71 16.86
N GLN A 72 -1.43 -12.86 16.48
CA GLN A 72 -1.36 -13.47 15.16
C GLN A 72 -2.70 -13.37 14.44
N ILE A 73 -2.63 -13.30 13.11
CA ILE A 73 -3.76 -13.48 12.20
C ILE A 73 -3.53 -14.76 11.39
N ARG A 74 -4.48 -15.67 11.44
CA ARG A 74 -4.47 -16.94 10.73
C ARG A 74 -5.55 -16.94 9.67
N PHE A 75 -5.15 -16.98 8.40
CA PHE A 75 -6.05 -17.18 7.28
C PHE A 75 -6.28 -18.68 7.06
N LEU A 76 -7.55 -19.09 7.06
CA LEU A 76 -7.95 -20.50 7.14
C LEU A 76 -7.97 -21.20 5.78
N ASP A 77 -8.14 -20.41 4.72
CA ASP A 77 -8.28 -20.92 3.34
C ASP A 77 -7.41 -20.04 2.42
N THR A 78 -8.03 -19.49 1.39
CA THR A 78 -7.39 -18.55 0.47
C THR A 78 -7.10 -17.20 1.13
N VAL A 79 -6.02 -16.57 0.72
CA VAL A 79 -5.71 -15.18 1.03
C VAL A 79 -5.56 -14.39 -0.26
N SER A 80 -6.17 -13.22 -0.32
CA SER A 80 -6.08 -12.37 -1.50
C SER A 80 -5.71 -10.93 -1.14
N PHE A 81 -5.03 -10.26 -2.04
CA PHE A 81 -4.73 -8.84 -1.95
C PHE A 81 -4.44 -8.23 -3.32
N GLU A 82 -4.27 -6.93 -3.35
CA GLU A 82 -4.08 -6.19 -4.59
C GLU A 82 -2.80 -5.37 -4.53
N ILE A 83 -2.01 -5.41 -5.60
CA ILE A 83 -0.82 -4.57 -5.80
C ILE A 83 -1.14 -3.59 -6.93
N ARG A 84 -0.78 -2.32 -6.77
CA ARG A 84 -0.91 -1.29 -7.80
C ARG A 84 0.36 -0.48 -7.94
N SER A 85 0.70 -0.16 -9.18
CA SER A 85 1.76 0.79 -9.50
C SER A 85 1.44 1.55 -10.79
N PRO A 86 1.81 2.83 -10.91
CA PRO A 86 1.80 3.55 -12.17
C PRO A 86 3.04 3.27 -13.04
N MET A 87 4.07 2.58 -12.50
CA MET A 87 5.35 2.40 -13.16
C MET A 87 5.34 1.20 -14.10
N ALA A 88 5.63 1.43 -15.39
CA ALA A 88 5.60 0.39 -16.42
C ALA A 88 6.61 -0.73 -16.16
N GLU A 89 7.83 -0.39 -15.71
CA GLU A 89 8.89 -1.36 -15.41
C GLU A 89 8.48 -2.29 -14.26
N PHE A 90 7.95 -1.73 -13.16
CA PHE A 90 7.41 -2.51 -12.05
C PHE A 90 6.33 -3.49 -12.51
N ASN A 91 5.39 -3.00 -13.30
CA ASN A 91 4.28 -3.81 -13.81
C ASN A 91 4.76 -4.91 -14.76
N GLY A 92 5.76 -4.63 -15.60
CA GLY A 92 6.36 -5.62 -16.50
C GLY A 92 7.04 -6.76 -15.74
N LEU A 93 7.84 -6.44 -14.71
CA LEU A 93 8.50 -7.43 -13.86
C LEU A 93 7.49 -8.31 -13.14
N LEU A 94 6.44 -7.72 -12.55
CA LEU A 94 5.39 -8.50 -11.89
C LEU A 94 4.63 -9.40 -12.87
N SER A 95 4.28 -8.89 -14.05
CA SER A 95 3.58 -9.69 -15.08
C SER A 95 4.40 -10.89 -15.50
N LYS A 96 5.69 -10.70 -15.72
CA LYS A 96 6.62 -11.78 -16.06
C LYS A 96 6.69 -12.81 -14.92
N ARG A 97 6.95 -12.36 -13.68
CA ARG A 97 7.08 -13.21 -12.51
C ARG A 97 5.86 -14.10 -12.29
N PHE A 98 4.65 -13.54 -12.39
CA PHE A 98 3.40 -14.31 -12.24
C PHE A 98 3.07 -15.22 -13.41
N SER A 99 3.70 -15.05 -14.57
CA SER A 99 3.56 -15.98 -15.70
C SER A 99 4.51 -17.18 -15.63
N GLU A 100 5.61 -17.06 -14.90
CA GLU A 100 6.68 -18.08 -14.83
C GLU A 100 6.60 -18.90 -13.55
N GLU A 101 6.08 -18.36 -12.47
CA GLU A 101 6.03 -19.02 -11.17
C GLU A 101 4.63 -19.00 -10.55
N ASN A 102 4.35 -19.99 -9.75
CA ASN A 102 3.11 -20.10 -8.99
C ASN A 102 3.30 -20.37 -7.49
N VAL A 103 4.54 -20.63 -7.04
CA VAL A 103 4.86 -20.90 -5.63
C VAL A 103 5.69 -19.77 -5.07
N TYR A 104 5.24 -19.21 -3.94
CA TYR A 104 5.85 -18.03 -3.32
C TYR A 104 6.00 -18.22 -1.81
N GLN A 105 6.81 -17.34 -1.20
CA GLN A 105 6.98 -17.25 0.25
C GLN A 105 6.35 -15.95 0.79
N LEU A 106 5.41 -16.10 1.71
CA LEU A 106 4.83 -14.97 2.45
C LEU A 106 5.17 -15.11 3.94
N GLY A 107 6.22 -14.43 4.36
CA GLY A 107 6.84 -14.69 5.66
C GLY A 107 7.33 -16.16 5.73
N ASN A 108 6.89 -16.88 6.73
CA ASN A 108 7.22 -18.31 6.90
C ASN A 108 6.24 -19.26 6.19
N ASN A 109 5.32 -18.73 5.39
CA ASN A 109 4.30 -19.53 4.74
C ASN A 109 4.64 -19.72 3.26
N THR A 110 4.62 -20.97 2.78
CA THR A 110 4.61 -21.27 1.34
C THR A 110 3.19 -21.17 0.83
N ILE A 111 2.98 -20.33 -0.19
CA ILE A 111 1.68 -20.04 -0.80
C ILE A 111 1.74 -20.33 -2.29
N ILE A 112 0.62 -20.78 -2.85
CA ILE A 112 0.46 -21.13 -4.26
C ILE A 112 -0.53 -20.13 -4.89
N LEU A 113 -0.12 -19.49 -5.97
CA LEU A 113 -0.98 -18.60 -6.74
C LEU A 113 -2.10 -19.42 -7.39
N SER A 114 -3.33 -19.23 -6.94
CA SER A 114 -4.53 -19.90 -7.44
C SER A 114 -5.43 -18.98 -8.29
N GLY A 115 -5.20 -17.67 -8.22
CA GLY A 115 -5.94 -16.69 -9.03
C GLY A 115 -5.14 -15.43 -9.28
N LEU A 116 -5.17 -14.97 -10.53
CA LEU A 116 -4.52 -13.74 -11.00
C LEU A 116 -5.48 -12.95 -11.88
N GLU A 117 -5.78 -11.74 -11.49
CA GLU A 117 -6.47 -10.75 -12.32
C GLU A 117 -5.55 -9.55 -12.53
N ILE A 118 -5.25 -9.26 -13.79
CA ILE A 118 -4.46 -8.10 -14.19
C ILE A 118 -5.37 -7.14 -14.94
N GLY A 119 -5.34 -5.87 -14.58
CA GLY A 119 -6.13 -4.88 -15.29
C GLY A 119 -5.54 -3.48 -15.19
N ASP A 120 -6.01 -2.67 -16.11
CA ASP A 120 -5.79 -1.23 -16.09
C ASP A 120 -7.14 -0.55 -16.24
N LYS A 121 -7.40 0.45 -15.41
CA LYS A 121 -8.65 1.22 -15.48
C LYS A 121 -8.32 2.64 -15.87
N GLU A 122 -8.71 2.99 -17.07
CA GLU A 122 -8.80 4.39 -17.44
C GLU A 122 -10.09 4.98 -16.88
N TYR A 123 -9.97 6.11 -16.24
CA TYR A 123 -11.12 6.86 -15.72
C TYR A 123 -11.37 8.04 -16.66
N LEU A 124 -12.47 7.97 -17.38
CA LEU A 124 -12.96 9.05 -18.22
C LEU A 124 -13.89 9.93 -17.40
N GLY A 125 -13.52 11.19 -17.19
CA GLY A 125 -14.34 12.14 -16.46
C GLY A 125 -13.61 12.74 -15.24
N ASN A 126 -14.30 13.65 -14.58
CA ASN A 126 -13.77 14.45 -13.48
C ASN A 126 -14.22 13.97 -12.08
N ARG A 127 -15.01 12.91 -12.01
CA ARG A 127 -15.50 12.30 -10.76
C ARG A 127 -15.45 10.79 -10.86
N ILE A 128 -14.87 10.16 -9.84
CA ILE A 128 -14.79 8.70 -9.71
C ILE A 128 -15.23 8.28 -8.31
N TYR A 129 -15.78 7.08 -8.22
CA TYR A 129 -16.03 6.43 -6.94
C TYR A 129 -14.93 5.42 -6.66
N VAL A 130 -14.35 5.49 -5.48
CA VAL A 130 -13.27 4.61 -5.06
C VAL A 130 -13.62 3.88 -3.76
N SER A 131 -13.20 2.62 -3.68
CA SER A 131 -13.23 1.84 -2.44
C SER A 131 -11.80 1.57 -2.01
N MET A 132 -11.44 2.01 -0.81
CA MET A 132 -10.07 1.90 -0.32
C MET A 132 -9.70 0.45 -0.04
N ARG A 133 -8.59 -0.01 -0.64
CA ARG A 133 -8.00 -1.35 -0.40
C ARG A 133 -6.85 -1.30 0.60
N SER A 134 -6.32 -0.11 0.87
CA SER A 134 -5.32 0.16 1.90
C SER A 134 -5.66 1.48 2.59
N PRO A 135 -5.25 1.68 3.84
CA PRO A 135 -5.54 2.91 4.56
C PRO A 135 -4.91 4.14 3.88
N LEU A 136 -5.68 5.20 3.74
CA LEU A 136 -5.16 6.50 3.36
C LEU A 136 -4.52 7.15 4.60
N VAL A 137 -3.24 7.47 4.50
CA VAL A 137 -2.45 8.06 5.59
C VAL A 137 -1.99 9.45 5.17
N LEU A 138 -2.57 10.47 5.78
CA LEU A 138 -2.07 11.84 5.70
C LEU A 138 -1.70 12.32 7.10
N LYS A 139 -0.54 12.94 7.22
CA LYS A 139 -0.06 13.46 8.50
C LYS A 139 0.60 14.81 8.34
N LYS A 140 0.48 15.63 9.36
CA LYS A 140 1.26 16.86 9.53
C LYS A 140 1.99 16.84 10.86
N TYR A 141 3.09 17.54 10.90
CA TYR A 141 3.82 17.78 12.13
C TYR A 141 3.35 19.10 12.74
N MET A 142 3.13 19.08 14.03
CA MET A 142 2.75 20.25 14.83
C MET A 142 3.80 20.44 15.92
N ASP A 143 4.20 21.65 16.14
CA ASP A 143 4.97 22.01 17.34
C ASP A 143 3.97 22.25 18.48
N VAL A 144 4.10 21.49 19.56
CA VAL A 144 3.35 21.69 20.79
C VAL A 144 4.36 21.77 21.93
N ASP A 145 4.53 22.96 22.50
CA ASP A 145 5.47 23.24 23.60
C ASP A 145 6.92 22.84 23.27
N GLY A 146 7.39 23.13 22.04
CA GLY A 146 8.74 22.80 21.58
C GLY A 146 8.96 21.31 21.27
N LYS A 147 7.89 20.51 21.26
CA LYS A 147 7.93 19.10 20.87
C LYS A 147 7.20 18.88 19.54
N SER A 148 7.87 18.20 18.61
CA SER A 148 7.24 17.82 17.35
C SER A 148 6.26 16.67 17.58
N ASN A 149 4.97 16.94 17.41
CA ASN A 149 3.89 15.96 17.45
C ASN A 149 3.36 15.63 16.06
N THR A 150 3.01 14.37 15.82
CA THR A 150 2.39 13.93 14.57
C THR A 150 0.87 13.88 14.71
N ARG A 151 0.15 14.66 13.90
CA ARG A 151 -1.30 14.56 13.75
C ARG A 151 -1.63 13.85 12.45
N TYR A 152 -2.45 12.79 12.53
CA TYR A 152 -3.03 12.09 11.38
C TYR A 152 -4.37 12.72 11.03
N LEU A 153 -4.56 13.06 9.76
CA LEU A 153 -5.73 13.77 9.27
C LEU A 153 -6.80 12.83 8.75
N THR A 154 -8.04 13.26 8.88
CA THR A 154 -9.24 12.65 8.31
C THR A 154 -9.75 13.48 7.13
N PRO A 155 -10.56 12.93 6.22
CA PRO A 155 -11.16 13.69 5.13
C PRO A 155 -12.03 14.88 5.58
N GLN A 156 -12.45 14.94 6.85
CA GLN A 156 -13.21 16.06 7.44
C GLN A 156 -12.31 17.19 7.98
N ASP A 157 -11.00 16.99 8.07
CA ASP A 157 -10.09 18.05 8.50
C ASP A 157 -9.92 19.08 7.37
N ASP A 158 -9.95 20.38 7.69
CA ASP A 158 -9.93 21.47 6.72
C ASP A 158 -8.71 21.46 5.79
N ASP A 159 -7.55 21.07 6.31
CA ASP A 159 -6.28 21.00 5.57
C ASP A 159 -6.05 19.66 4.87
N PHE A 160 -7.01 18.73 4.93
CA PHE A 160 -6.85 17.38 4.34
C PHE A 160 -6.62 17.42 2.83
N ASN A 161 -7.48 18.12 2.09
CA ASN A 161 -7.40 18.17 0.62
C ASN A 161 -6.16 18.94 0.13
N GLU A 162 -5.70 19.94 0.86
CA GLU A 162 -4.46 20.65 0.55
C GLU A 162 -3.26 19.70 0.66
N LEU A 163 -3.14 18.98 1.77
CA LEU A 163 -2.05 18.01 1.99
C LEU A 163 -2.16 16.80 1.05
N LEU A 164 -3.36 16.36 0.70
CA LEU A 164 -3.59 15.33 -0.30
C LEU A 164 -3.04 15.75 -1.66
N ASN A 165 -3.34 16.99 -2.09
CA ASN A 165 -2.82 17.53 -3.35
C ASN A 165 -1.33 17.73 -3.35
N ASP A 166 -0.74 18.22 -2.25
CA ASP A 166 0.72 18.34 -2.13
C ASP A 166 1.41 16.97 -2.26
N ASN A 167 0.85 15.95 -1.60
CA ASN A 167 1.35 14.58 -1.71
C ASN A 167 1.20 14.01 -3.14
N TYR A 168 0.06 14.25 -3.78
CA TYR A 168 -0.21 13.88 -5.16
C TYR A 168 0.77 14.55 -6.12
N ARG A 169 0.95 15.87 -6.01
CA ARG A 169 1.87 16.66 -6.84
C ARG A 169 3.29 16.11 -6.77
N ARG A 170 3.81 15.89 -5.56
CA ARG A 170 5.17 15.35 -5.38
C ARG A 170 5.31 13.94 -5.94
N LYS A 171 4.32 13.07 -5.75
CA LYS A 171 4.35 11.72 -6.34
C LYS A 171 4.33 11.79 -7.86
N TYR A 172 3.51 12.65 -8.43
CA TYR A 172 3.41 12.80 -9.87
C TYR A 172 4.74 13.34 -10.45
N LEU A 173 5.31 14.37 -9.83
CA LEU A 173 6.62 14.91 -10.20
C LEU A 173 7.72 13.85 -10.10
N ALA A 174 7.75 13.08 -9.01
CA ALA A 174 8.73 12.01 -8.81
C ALA A 174 8.61 10.89 -9.85
N ALA A 175 7.38 10.53 -10.25
CA ALA A 175 7.12 9.45 -11.19
C ALA A 175 7.36 9.85 -12.66
N PHE A 176 6.98 11.08 -13.03
CA PHE A 176 6.87 11.50 -14.42
C PHE A 176 7.76 12.70 -14.80
N GLY A 177 8.46 13.29 -13.84
CA GLY A 177 9.38 14.42 -14.06
C GLY A 177 8.69 15.74 -14.42
N GLN A 178 7.37 15.83 -14.25
CA GLN A 178 6.58 17.02 -14.60
C GLN A 178 5.46 17.27 -13.57
N GLU A 179 5.00 18.51 -13.50
CA GLU A 179 3.89 18.87 -12.64
C GLU A 179 2.55 18.31 -13.18
N PRO A 180 1.63 17.85 -12.31
CA PRO A 180 0.30 17.42 -12.77
C PRO A 180 -0.52 18.60 -13.29
N THR A 181 -1.33 18.37 -14.32
CA THR A 181 -2.21 19.38 -14.90
C THR A 181 -3.47 19.67 -14.08
N GLY A 182 -3.79 18.80 -13.13
CA GLY A 182 -5.00 18.89 -12.31
C GLY A 182 -4.76 18.64 -10.83
N LYS A 183 -5.82 18.83 -10.05
CA LYS A 183 -5.85 18.54 -8.61
C LYS A 183 -6.80 17.39 -8.35
N ILE A 184 -6.57 16.67 -7.25
CA ILE A 184 -7.50 15.68 -6.73
C ILE A 184 -8.23 16.27 -5.53
N TRP A 185 -9.48 15.88 -5.37
CA TRP A 185 -10.34 16.33 -4.30
C TRP A 185 -11.16 15.16 -3.78
N ILE A 186 -11.17 14.94 -2.48
CA ILE A 186 -12.11 14.05 -1.81
C ILE A 186 -13.21 14.91 -1.19
N ASP A 187 -14.47 14.64 -1.57
CA ASP A 187 -15.62 15.27 -0.93
C ASP A 187 -15.82 14.62 0.46
N PRO A 188 -15.66 15.38 1.55
CA PRO A 188 -15.81 14.82 2.90
C PRO A 188 -17.20 14.22 3.15
N ASN A 189 -18.24 14.74 2.46
CA ASN A 189 -19.61 14.26 2.61
C ASN A 189 -19.87 12.95 1.86
N SER A 190 -19.04 12.61 0.87
CA SER A 190 -19.14 11.35 0.14
C SER A 190 -18.46 10.16 0.84
N TRP A 191 -17.77 10.41 1.95
CA TRP A 191 -17.04 9.37 2.65
C TRP A 191 -17.96 8.44 3.45
N HIS A 192 -18.11 7.21 2.97
CA HIS A 192 -18.94 6.17 3.55
C HIS A 192 -18.10 5.02 4.09
N ARG A 193 -18.72 4.16 4.92
CA ARG A 193 -18.06 2.98 5.54
C ARG A 193 -16.72 3.31 6.19
N GLN A 194 -16.67 4.45 6.86
CA GLN A 194 -15.49 5.00 7.50
C GLN A 194 -14.94 4.03 8.54
N LYS A 195 -13.65 3.69 8.44
CA LYS A 195 -12.97 2.85 9.41
C LYS A 195 -11.57 3.39 9.70
N LYS A 196 -11.33 3.73 10.95
CA LYS A 196 -9.98 4.02 11.44
C LYS A 196 -9.16 2.72 11.43
N TYR A 197 -7.97 2.79 10.89
CA TYR A 197 -7.00 1.71 10.86
C TYR A 197 -5.72 2.15 11.54
N VAL A 198 -5.25 1.36 12.50
CA VAL A 198 -3.99 1.63 13.22
C VAL A 198 -3.09 0.42 13.02
N THR A 199 -1.88 0.65 12.58
CA THR A 199 -0.85 -0.39 12.44
C THR A 199 0.42 0.00 13.15
N ARG A 200 1.22 -1.00 13.49
CA ARG A 200 2.53 -0.83 14.13
C ARG A 200 3.61 -1.17 13.12
N PHE A 201 4.63 -0.35 13.11
CA PHE A 201 5.87 -0.61 12.37
C PHE A 201 7.04 -0.60 13.32
N PRO A 202 8.01 -1.53 13.15
CA PRO A 202 9.23 -1.49 13.92
C PRO A 202 9.97 -0.17 13.66
N GLY A 203 10.22 0.60 14.71
CA GLY A 203 11.00 1.82 14.63
C GLY A 203 12.51 1.51 14.67
N LYS A 204 13.33 2.43 14.15
CA LYS A 204 14.79 2.31 14.14
C LYS A 204 15.41 2.24 15.55
N THR A 205 14.71 2.74 16.55
CA THR A 205 15.15 2.78 17.97
C THR A 205 14.62 1.61 18.80
N GLY A 206 13.94 0.63 18.17
CA GLY A 206 13.33 -0.51 18.87
C GLY A 206 11.94 -0.22 19.44
N GLU A 207 11.45 1.02 19.39
CA GLU A 207 10.07 1.36 19.73
C GLU A 207 9.15 1.26 18.53
N ASP A 208 7.96 0.72 18.71
CA ASP A 208 6.96 0.63 17.65
C ASP A 208 6.41 2.01 17.28
N ILE A 209 6.41 2.31 15.99
CA ILE A 209 5.77 3.49 15.43
C ILE A 209 4.32 3.17 15.09
N LEU A 210 3.38 3.86 15.74
CA LEU A 210 1.97 3.76 15.41
C LEU A 210 1.63 4.65 14.22
N ILE A 211 1.10 4.05 13.17
CA ILE A 211 0.59 4.76 11.99
C ILE A 211 -0.91 4.63 11.95
N THR A 212 -1.58 5.78 11.87
CA THR A 212 -3.04 5.85 11.73
C THR A 212 -3.40 6.24 10.29
N GLY A 213 -4.34 5.52 9.72
CA GLY A 213 -4.94 5.82 8.43
C GLY A 213 -6.43 5.54 8.44
N TRP A 214 -7.08 5.82 7.32
CA TRP A 214 -8.51 5.73 7.20
C TRP A 214 -8.89 4.91 5.96
N LEU A 215 -9.84 4.03 6.14
CA LEU A 215 -10.49 3.25 5.09
C LEU A 215 -11.90 3.81 4.87
N GLY A 216 -12.44 3.59 3.69
CA GLY A 216 -13.80 3.97 3.33
C GLY A 216 -14.01 3.95 1.82
N ASP A 217 -15.17 4.43 1.44
CA ASP A 217 -15.54 4.65 0.04
C ASP A 217 -15.79 6.14 -0.16
N PHE A 218 -15.38 6.67 -1.30
CA PHE A 218 -15.51 8.08 -1.66
C PHE A 218 -16.24 8.23 -2.98
#